data_b9ab73480346c92943f696fc52cc6202
#
_entry.id   b9ab73480346c92943f696fc52cc6202
#
_cell.length_a   1.000
_cell.length_b   1.000
_cell.length_c   1.000
_cell.angle_alpha   90.00
_cell.angle_beta   90.00
_cell.angle_gamma   90.00
#
_symmetry.space_group_name_H-M   'P 1'
#
loop_
_entity.id
_entity.type
_entity.pdbx_description
1 polymer ?
#
loop_
_entity_poly.entity_id
_entity_poly.type
_entity_poly.pdbx_seq_one_letter_code
_entity_poly.pdbx_strand_id
1 'polypeptide(L)'
;RVEKAKIGLIQFCLSAPKTDMDNQIVVSDYVQMDRVLREERAYILNLVKQIKKSGCNVLLIQKSILRDALSDLALHFLNKMKIMVVKDIEREDIEFICKTIGTKPVAHIDQFTADMLGSAELAEEVNLNGSGKLLKITGCTSPGKTVTIVVRGSNKLVIEEAERSIHDALCVIRCLVKKRALIAGGGAPEIELALRLTEYSRTLSGMESYCVRAFADAMEVIPSTLAENAGLNPISTVTELRNRHAQGEKTTG
;
A
#
# COMPACT_ATOMS: atom_id res chain seq x y z
N ARG A 1 -11.02 -21.64 -6.35
CA ARG A 1 -11.40 -21.72 -4.94
C ARG A 1 -10.57 -22.79 -4.26
N VAL A 2 -9.93 -22.45 -3.14
CA VAL A 2 -9.09 -23.34 -2.35
C VAL A 2 -9.50 -23.21 -0.89
N GLU A 3 -9.90 -24.30 -0.29
CA GLU A 3 -10.23 -24.40 1.15
C GLU A 3 -9.01 -24.85 1.95
N LYS A 4 -8.91 -24.41 3.20
CA LYS A 4 -7.75 -24.66 4.06
C LYS A 4 -6.45 -24.26 3.36
N ALA A 5 -6.41 -23.05 2.84
CA ALA A 5 -5.31 -22.55 2.03
C ALA A 5 -4.03 -22.42 2.85
N LYS A 6 -2.96 -22.98 2.34
CA LYS A 6 -1.59 -22.75 2.79
C LYS A 6 -0.92 -21.82 1.76
N ILE A 7 -0.64 -20.61 2.18
CA ILE A 7 -0.25 -19.52 1.31
C ILE A 7 1.24 -19.27 1.45
N GLY A 8 1.97 -19.38 0.35
CA GLY A 8 3.38 -19.03 0.26
C GLY A 8 3.56 -17.77 -0.58
N LEU A 9 4.47 -16.89 -0.18
CA LEU A 9 4.84 -15.71 -0.93
C LEU A 9 6.30 -15.80 -1.34
N ILE A 10 6.53 -15.75 -2.65
CA ILE A 10 7.87 -15.80 -3.24
C ILE A 10 8.26 -14.46 -3.87
N GLN A 11 9.52 -14.09 -3.71
CA GLN A 11 10.11 -12.88 -4.27
C GLN A 11 10.97 -13.17 -5.51
N PHE A 12 11.26 -14.44 -5.80
CA PHE A 12 11.99 -14.85 -6.99
C PHE A 12 11.05 -15.20 -8.15
N CYS A 13 11.56 -15.13 -9.38
CA CYS A 13 10.79 -15.44 -10.56
C CYS A 13 10.74 -16.95 -10.83
N LEU A 14 9.57 -17.45 -11.19
CA LEU A 14 9.37 -18.82 -11.73
C LEU A 14 9.50 -18.78 -13.26
N SER A 15 10.66 -18.39 -13.73
CA SER A 15 11.02 -18.34 -15.13
C SER A 15 12.45 -18.84 -15.30
N ALA A 16 12.83 -19.22 -16.52
CA ALA A 16 14.19 -19.59 -16.83
C ALA A 16 15.16 -18.46 -16.52
N PRO A 17 16.30 -18.74 -15.88
CA PRO A 17 17.32 -17.74 -15.68
C PRO A 17 17.80 -17.21 -17.03
N LYS A 18 17.78 -15.88 -17.20
CA LYS A 18 18.34 -15.21 -18.36
C LYS A 18 19.76 -14.77 -18.02
N THR A 19 20.66 -14.94 -18.99
CA THR A 19 22.01 -14.37 -18.90
C THR A 19 21.96 -12.84 -18.91
N ASP A 20 22.96 -12.20 -18.35
CA ASP A 20 23.14 -10.76 -18.46
C ASP A 20 23.31 -10.37 -19.94
N MET A 21 23.01 -9.10 -20.27
CA MET A 21 23.08 -8.61 -21.65
C MET A 21 24.44 -8.81 -22.31
N ASP A 22 25.51 -8.87 -21.50
CA ASP A 22 26.88 -9.02 -21.97
C ASP A 22 27.28 -10.48 -22.23
N ASN A 23 26.48 -11.45 -21.77
CA ASN A 23 26.77 -12.87 -21.93
C ASN A 23 25.74 -13.52 -22.86
N GLN A 24 26.23 -14.04 -23.99
CA GLN A 24 25.41 -14.77 -24.97
C GLN A 24 25.80 -16.24 -24.99
N ILE A 25 24.79 -17.11 -24.96
CA ILE A 25 24.97 -18.54 -25.20
C ILE A 25 24.73 -18.79 -26.68
N VAL A 26 25.82 -19.10 -27.40
CA VAL A 26 25.73 -19.45 -28.82
C VAL A 26 25.54 -20.96 -28.97
N VAL A 27 24.44 -21.37 -29.54
CA VAL A 27 24.12 -22.78 -29.82
C VAL A 27 24.22 -22.99 -31.34
N SER A 28 25.16 -23.80 -31.75
CA SER A 28 25.41 -24.10 -33.19
C SER A 28 24.79 -25.38 -33.67
N ASP A 29 24.31 -26.25 -32.78
CA ASP A 29 23.76 -27.56 -33.10
C ASP A 29 22.37 -27.73 -32.51
N TYR A 30 21.46 -28.39 -33.28
CA TYR A 30 20.10 -28.66 -32.84
C TYR A 30 20.04 -29.61 -31.64
N VAL A 31 20.99 -30.51 -31.47
CA VAL A 31 21.08 -31.44 -30.34
C VAL A 31 21.38 -30.67 -29.04
N GLN A 32 22.25 -29.69 -29.13
CA GLN A 32 22.52 -28.78 -27.96
C GLN A 32 21.30 -27.94 -27.60
N MET A 33 20.58 -27.46 -28.61
CA MET A 33 19.35 -26.68 -28.35
C MET A 33 18.27 -27.54 -27.66
N ASP A 34 18.07 -28.77 -28.12
CA ASP A 34 17.11 -29.69 -27.48
C ASP A 34 17.50 -30.02 -26.03
N ARG A 35 18.81 -30.17 -25.78
CA ARG A 35 19.32 -30.35 -24.42
C ARG A 35 19.04 -29.16 -23.52
N VAL A 36 19.30 -27.95 -23.98
CA VAL A 36 19.03 -26.70 -23.21
C VAL A 36 17.53 -26.58 -22.88
N LEU A 37 16.64 -26.88 -23.86
CA LEU A 37 15.20 -26.85 -23.63
C LEU A 37 14.74 -27.91 -22.60
N ARG A 38 15.35 -29.09 -22.63
CA ARG A 38 15.06 -30.14 -21.63
C ARG A 38 15.56 -29.75 -20.23
N GLU A 39 16.72 -29.17 -20.13
CA GLU A 39 17.31 -28.68 -18.86
C GLU A 39 16.45 -27.53 -18.27
N GLU A 40 16.01 -26.60 -19.11
CA GLU A 40 15.09 -25.54 -18.71
C GLU A 40 13.77 -26.10 -18.12
N ARG A 41 13.14 -27.03 -18.83
CA ARG A 41 11.93 -27.70 -18.36
C ARG A 41 12.15 -28.45 -17.05
N ALA A 42 13.28 -29.14 -16.94
CA ALA A 42 13.63 -29.88 -15.72
C ALA A 42 13.86 -28.93 -14.53
N TYR A 43 14.50 -27.79 -14.77
CA TYR A 43 14.73 -26.76 -13.77
C TYR A 43 13.41 -26.21 -13.23
N ILE A 44 12.52 -25.76 -14.09
CA ILE A 44 11.21 -25.22 -13.69
C ILE A 44 10.38 -26.27 -12.97
N LEU A 45 10.37 -27.52 -13.48
CA LEU A 45 9.65 -28.62 -12.85
C LEU A 45 10.19 -28.92 -11.44
N ASN A 46 11.50 -28.82 -11.26
CA ASN A 46 12.12 -29.04 -9.93
C ASN A 46 11.71 -27.94 -8.94
N LEU A 47 11.69 -26.67 -9.38
CA LEU A 47 11.18 -25.57 -8.55
C LEU A 47 9.73 -25.80 -8.13
N VAL A 48 8.87 -26.18 -9.04
CA VAL A 48 7.46 -26.44 -8.76
C VAL A 48 7.27 -27.66 -7.85
N LYS A 49 8.09 -28.71 -8.00
CA LYS A 49 8.07 -29.86 -7.08
C LYS A 49 8.48 -29.47 -5.67
N GLN A 50 9.48 -28.63 -5.50
CA GLN A 50 9.90 -28.16 -4.17
C GLN A 50 8.79 -27.33 -3.50
N ILE A 51 8.12 -26.45 -4.26
CA ILE A 51 6.95 -25.69 -3.79
C ILE A 51 5.84 -26.65 -3.34
N LYS A 52 5.55 -27.68 -4.15
CA LYS A 52 4.51 -28.66 -3.78
C LYS A 52 4.88 -29.49 -2.55
N LYS A 53 6.16 -29.85 -2.40
CA LYS A 53 6.66 -30.59 -1.23
C LYS A 53 6.46 -29.86 0.08
N SER A 54 6.51 -28.51 0.09
CA SER A 54 6.23 -27.69 1.27
C SER A 54 4.76 -27.73 1.71
N GLY A 55 3.86 -28.23 0.87
CA GLY A 55 2.41 -28.26 1.13
C GLY A 55 1.64 -27.00 0.73
N CYS A 56 2.25 -26.12 -0.04
CA CYS A 56 1.62 -24.90 -0.54
C CYS A 56 0.45 -25.20 -1.47
N ASN A 57 -0.70 -24.54 -1.25
CA ASN A 57 -1.88 -24.64 -2.09
C ASN A 57 -2.15 -23.33 -2.86
N VAL A 58 -1.70 -22.21 -2.33
CA VAL A 58 -1.83 -20.89 -2.92
C VAL A 58 -0.46 -20.25 -2.94
N LEU A 59 -0.03 -19.81 -4.12
CA LEU A 59 1.27 -19.19 -4.34
C LEU A 59 1.08 -17.74 -4.77
N LEU A 60 1.66 -16.83 -4.00
CA LEU A 60 1.71 -15.42 -4.29
C LEU A 60 3.09 -15.08 -4.86
N ILE A 61 3.14 -14.42 -6.01
CA ILE A 61 4.38 -14.10 -6.71
C ILE A 61 4.53 -12.60 -6.82
N GLN A 62 5.66 -12.09 -6.34
CA GLN A 62 6.02 -10.68 -6.45
C GLN A 62 6.22 -10.28 -7.91
N LYS A 63 5.74 -9.09 -8.27
CA LYS A 63 6.00 -8.47 -9.57
C LYS A 63 7.50 -8.23 -9.74
N SER A 64 8.01 -8.63 -10.89
CA SER A 64 9.39 -8.35 -11.29
C SER A 64 9.40 -7.25 -12.36
N ILE A 65 10.36 -6.33 -12.25
CA ILE A 65 10.54 -5.26 -13.23
C ILE A 65 11.35 -5.75 -14.43
N LEU A 66 12.28 -6.68 -14.19
CA LEU A 66 13.27 -7.10 -15.18
C LEU A 66 12.86 -8.35 -15.99
N ARG A 67 11.96 -9.18 -15.45
CA ARG A 67 11.60 -10.49 -16.02
C ARG A 67 10.13 -10.78 -15.80
N ASP A 68 9.61 -11.69 -16.60
CA ASP A 68 8.30 -12.27 -16.31
C ASP A 68 8.37 -13.05 -15.00
N ALA A 69 7.56 -12.66 -14.04
CA ALA A 69 7.53 -13.29 -12.72
C ALA A 69 7.12 -14.76 -12.79
N LEU A 70 6.33 -15.12 -13.80
CA LEU A 70 5.81 -16.45 -14.04
C LEU A 70 5.84 -16.78 -15.53
N SER A 71 6.54 -17.85 -15.92
CA SER A 71 6.50 -18.36 -17.29
C SER A 71 5.26 -19.23 -17.52
N ASP A 72 4.78 -19.31 -18.77
CA ASP A 72 3.63 -20.14 -19.14
C ASP A 72 3.88 -21.62 -18.81
N LEU A 73 5.11 -22.06 -18.94
CA LEU A 73 5.52 -23.42 -18.59
C LEU A 73 5.39 -23.68 -17.08
N ALA A 74 5.81 -22.73 -16.24
CA ALA A 74 5.66 -22.82 -14.80
C ALA A 74 4.18 -22.80 -14.40
N LEU A 75 3.37 -21.97 -15.04
CA LEU A 75 1.92 -21.91 -14.83
C LEU A 75 1.26 -23.25 -15.17
N HIS A 76 1.64 -23.87 -16.28
CA HIS A 76 1.14 -25.20 -16.67
C HIS A 76 1.44 -26.26 -15.60
N PHE A 77 2.66 -26.30 -15.09
CA PHE A 77 3.03 -27.26 -14.04
C PHE A 77 2.32 -26.99 -12.71
N LEU A 78 2.18 -25.72 -12.31
CA LEU A 78 1.46 -25.33 -11.10
C LEU A 78 -0.03 -25.71 -11.19
N ASN A 79 -0.66 -25.49 -12.34
CA ASN A 79 -2.04 -25.90 -12.59
C ASN A 79 -2.21 -27.43 -12.52
N LYS A 80 -1.27 -28.20 -13.09
CA LYS A 80 -1.27 -29.66 -13.02
C LYS A 80 -1.14 -30.17 -11.59
N MET A 81 -0.44 -29.43 -10.73
CA MET A 81 -0.29 -29.75 -9.30
C MET A 81 -1.42 -29.15 -8.43
N LYS A 82 -2.42 -28.52 -9.05
CA LYS A 82 -3.57 -27.89 -8.37
C LYS A 82 -3.14 -26.84 -7.34
N ILE A 83 -2.19 -25.99 -7.71
CA ILE A 83 -1.76 -24.83 -6.91
C ILE A 83 -2.39 -23.59 -7.56
N MET A 84 -3.12 -22.82 -6.74
CA MET A 84 -3.64 -21.51 -7.16
C MET A 84 -2.49 -20.50 -7.17
N VAL A 85 -2.35 -19.75 -8.29
CA VAL A 85 -1.26 -18.80 -8.47
C VAL A 85 -1.81 -17.39 -8.61
N VAL A 86 -1.22 -16.46 -7.90
CA VAL A 86 -1.48 -15.02 -8.02
C VAL A 86 -0.16 -14.35 -8.36
N LYS A 87 -0.12 -13.67 -9.48
CA LYS A 87 1.06 -12.97 -9.97
C LYS A 87 0.94 -11.45 -9.77
N ASP A 88 2.04 -10.77 -9.98
CA ASP A 88 2.12 -9.31 -10.06
C ASP A 88 1.73 -8.58 -8.76
N ILE A 89 2.12 -9.15 -7.61
CA ILE A 89 1.97 -8.46 -6.32
C ILE A 89 3.02 -7.36 -6.24
N GLU A 90 2.56 -6.14 -5.96
CA GLU A 90 3.43 -4.99 -5.81
C GLU A 90 4.34 -5.13 -4.57
N ARG A 91 5.54 -4.61 -4.68
CA ARG A 91 6.55 -4.73 -3.62
C ARG A 91 6.12 -4.08 -2.31
N GLU A 92 5.38 -2.99 -2.39
CA GLU A 92 4.89 -2.24 -1.24
C GLU A 92 3.86 -3.02 -0.42
N ASP A 93 3.07 -3.88 -1.09
CA ASP A 93 2.02 -4.66 -0.45
C ASP A 93 2.54 -5.93 0.25
N ILE A 94 3.76 -6.38 -0.04
CA ILE A 94 4.30 -7.65 0.45
C ILE A 94 4.32 -7.70 1.97
N GLU A 95 4.83 -6.66 2.61
CA GLU A 95 4.94 -6.61 4.07
C GLU A 95 3.56 -6.67 4.73
N PHE A 96 2.61 -5.93 4.19
CA PHE A 96 1.23 -5.91 4.66
C PHE A 96 0.56 -7.28 4.49
N ILE A 97 0.69 -7.91 3.34
CA ILE A 97 0.16 -9.24 3.05
C ILE A 97 0.78 -10.28 3.98
N CYS A 98 2.10 -10.24 4.16
CA CYS A 98 2.81 -11.14 5.05
C CYS A 98 2.34 -11.03 6.50
N LYS A 99 2.15 -9.82 7.00
CA LYS A 99 1.63 -9.59 8.36
C LYS A 99 0.18 -10.02 8.51
N THR A 100 -0.64 -9.84 7.48
CA THR A 100 -2.06 -10.20 7.50
C THR A 100 -2.28 -11.70 7.46
N ILE A 101 -1.56 -12.41 6.59
CA ILE A 101 -1.72 -13.87 6.39
C ILE A 101 -0.85 -14.67 7.36
N GLY A 102 0.19 -14.05 7.93
CA GLY A 102 1.17 -14.74 8.79
C GLY A 102 2.20 -15.54 7.99
N THR A 103 2.44 -15.18 6.74
CA THR A 103 3.47 -15.78 5.88
C THR A 103 4.78 -15.00 5.96
N LYS A 104 5.88 -15.65 5.59
CA LYS A 104 7.18 -14.99 5.45
C LYS A 104 7.56 -14.93 3.99
N PRO A 105 8.06 -13.78 3.49
CA PRO A 105 8.51 -13.68 2.12
C PRO A 105 9.77 -14.52 1.91
N VAL A 106 9.80 -15.30 0.83
CA VAL A 106 10.91 -16.21 0.51
C VAL A 106 11.66 -15.67 -0.69
N ALA A 107 12.94 -15.38 -0.51
CA ALA A 107 13.80 -14.86 -1.57
C ALA A 107 14.43 -15.94 -2.45
N HIS A 108 14.64 -17.15 -1.94
CA HIS A 108 15.23 -18.27 -2.64
C HIS A 108 14.50 -19.58 -2.37
N ILE A 109 14.45 -20.46 -3.35
CA ILE A 109 13.69 -21.71 -3.29
C ILE A 109 14.15 -22.64 -2.15
N ASP A 110 15.44 -22.65 -1.82
CA ASP A 110 15.99 -23.48 -0.77
C ASP A 110 15.48 -23.12 0.62
N GLN A 111 15.01 -21.89 0.79
CA GLN A 111 14.42 -21.38 2.03
C GLN A 111 12.91 -21.67 2.12
N PHE A 112 12.32 -22.23 1.06
CA PHE A 112 10.89 -22.47 0.99
C PHE A 112 10.49 -23.71 1.78
N THR A 113 10.19 -23.51 3.06
CA THR A 113 9.80 -24.57 4.01
C THR A 113 8.34 -24.41 4.46
N ALA A 114 7.77 -25.43 5.06
CA ALA A 114 6.40 -25.37 5.58
C ALA A 114 6.19 -24.27 6.63
N ASP A 115 7.24 -23.91 7.38
CA ASP A 115 7.20 -22.86 8.42
C ASP A 115 7.07 -21.44 7.85
N MET A 116 7.35 -21.28 6.56
CA MET A 116 7.21 -20.00 5.86
C MET A 116 5.80 -19.78 5.33
N LEU A 117 4.93 -20.79 5.38
CA LEU A 117 3.58 -20.72 4.85
C LEU A 117 2.62 -20.07 5.85
N GLY A 118 1.79 -19.16 5.36
CA GLY A 118 0.63 -18.65 6.08
C GLY A 118 -0.58 -19.56 5.87
N SER A 119 -1.58 -19.43 6.75
CA SER A 119 -2.82 -20.19 6.67
C SER A 119 -4.04 -19.31 6.59
N ALA A 120 -5.01 -19.73 5.79
CA ALA A 120 -6.32 -19.11 5.67
C ALA A 120 -7.38 -20.20 5.45
N GLU A 121 -8.61 -19.90 5.85
CA GLU A 121 -9.70 -20.88 5.66
C GLU A 121 -10.08 -20.99 4.20
N LEU A 122 -10.17 -19.89 3.48
CA LEU A 122 -10.60 -19.84 2.11
C LEU A 122 -9.83 -18.81 1.29
N ALA A 123 -9.36 -19.22 0.13
CA ALA A 123 -8.87 -18.35 -0.92
C ALA A 123 -9.67 -18.61 -2.20
N GLU A 124 -10.33 -17.57 -2.71
CA GLU A 124 -11.16 -17.68 -3.90
C GLU A 124 -10.99 -16.48 -4.83
N GLU A 125 -11.14 -16.74 -6.11
CA GLU A 125 -11.26 -15.71 -7.13
C GLU A 125 -12.73 -15.33 -7.26
N VAL A 126 -13.03 -14.05 -7.11
CA VAL A 126 -14.37 -13.47 -7.22
C VAL A 126 -14.41 -12.58 -8.44
N ASN A 127 -15.36 -12.82 -9.34
CA ASN A 127 -15.61 -11.93 -10.46
C ASN A 127 -16.40 -10.71 -9.98
N LEU A 128 -15.86 -9.53 -10.22
CA LEU A 128 -16.59 -8.29 -10.03
C LEU A 128 -17.46 -8.07 -11.26
N ASN A 129 -18.77 -7.95 -11.07
CA ASN A 129 -19.74 -7.77 -12.18
C ASN A 129 -19.25 -6.65 -13.12
N GLY A 130 -18.84 -7.04 -14.35
CA GLY A 130 -18.51 -6.15 -15.46
C GLY A 130 -17.03 -5.87 -15.73
N SER A 131 -16.12 -5.90 -14.78
CA SER A 131 -14.70 -5.65 -15.09
C SER A 131 -13.77 -6.07 -13.95
N GLY A 132 -13.11 -7.18 -14.15
CA GLY A 132 -12.02 -7.59 -13.31
C GLY A 132 -12.31 -8.73 -12.35
N LYS A 133 -11.24 -9.28 -11.85
CA LYS A 133 -11.21 -10.39 -10.91
C LYS A 133 -10.53 -9.92 -9.63
N LEU A 134 -11.06 -10.35 -8.52
CA LEU A 134 -10.52 -10.06 -7.20
C LEU A 134 -10.13 -11.36 -6.51
N LEU A 135 -8.97 -11.41 -5.91
CA LEU A 135 -8.61 -12.47 -4.98
C LEU A 135 -9.15 -12.13 -3.58
N LYS A 136 -10.02 -12.99 -3.07
CA LYS A 136 -10.57 -12.90 -1.73
C LYS A 136 -9.96 -13.97 -0.84
N ILE A 137 -9.33 -13.56 0.25
CA ILE A 137 -8.76 -14.43 1.27
C ILE A 137 -9.49 -14.16 2.58
N THR A 138 -10.07 -15.21 3.18
CA THR A 138 -10.83 -15.10 4.43
C THR A 138 -10.38 -16.12 5.45
N GLY A 139 -10.63 -15.82 6.73
CA GLY A 139 -10.27 -16.72 7.82
C GLY A 139 -8.75 -16.83 8.03
N CYS A 140 -8.03 -15.72 8.00
CA CYS A 140 -6.61 -15.72 8.30
C CYS A 140 -6.41 -16.00 9.80
N THR A 141 -5.54 -16.95 10.13
CA THR A 141 -5.21 -17.35 11.51
C THR A 141 -4.23 -16.42 12.21
N SER A 142 -3.65 -15.48 11.47
CA SER A 142 -2.73 -14.49 12.03
C SER A 142 -3.44 -13.52 13.00
N PRO A 143 -2.77 -13.07 14.07
CA PRO A 143 -3.34 -12.17 15.08
C PRO A 143 -3.70 -10.76 14.53
N GLY A 144 -3.32 -10.45 13.30
CA GLY A 144 -3.66 -9.19 12.64
C GLY A 144 -5.15 -9.12 12.27
N LYS A 145 -5.87 -8.18 12.89
CA LYS A 145 -7.26 -7.85 12.49
C LYS A 145 -7.23 -6.88 11.32
N THR A 146 -7.11 -7.41 10.12
CA THR A 146 -7.08 -6.61 8.88
C THR A 146 -8.42 -6.68 8.19
N VAL A 147 -8.92 -5.52 7.76
CA VAL A 147 -10.16 -5.37 7.00
C VAL A 147 -9.82 -4.66 5.70
N THR A 148 -10.40 -5.11 4.60
CA THR A 148 -10.26 -4.49 3.29
C THR A 148 -11.55 -3.80 2.90
N ILE A 149 -11.46 -2.53 2.53
CA ILE A 149 -12.57 -1.74 2.00
C ILE A 149 -12.41 -1.68 0.49
N VAL A 150 -13.36 -2.26 -0.25
CA VAL A 150 -13.37 -2.23 -1.72
C VAL A 150 -14.23 -1.08 -2.19
N VAL A 151 -13.61 -0.10 -2.83
CA VAL A 151 -14.30 1.04 -3.42
C VAL A 151 -14.60 0.75 -4.89
N ARG A 152 -15.86 0.91 -5.28
CA ARG A 152 -16.32 0.70 -6.66
C ARG A 152 -17.02 1.95 -7.18
N GLY A 153 -16.77 2.28 -8.43
CA GLY A 153 -17.37 3.45 -9.07
C GLY A 153 -17.35 3.33 -10.60
N SER A 154 -18.06 4.20 -11.25
CA SER A 154 -18.15 4.26 -12.72
C SER A 154 -16.94 4.93 -13.36
N ASN A 155 -16.26 5.82 -12.64
CA ASN A 155 -15.14 6.61 -13.13
C ASN A 155 -13.95 6.50 -12.17
N LYS A 156 -12.76 6.39 -12.73
CA LYS A 156 -11.50 6.30 -11.99
C LYS A 156 -11.29 7.50 -11.04
N LEU A 157 -11.61 8.72 -11.49
CA LEU A 157 -11.49 9.92 -10.67
C LEU A 157 -12.37 9.86 -9.40
N VAL A 158 -13.59 9.39 -9.55
CA VAL A 158 -14.53 9.23 -8.41
C VAL A 158 -14.02 8.18 -7.43
N ILE A 159 -13.45 7.08 -7.93
CA ILE A 159 -12.88 6.02 -7.10
C ILE A 159 -11.67 6.54 -6.33
N GLU A 160 -10.75 7.24 -6.99
CA GLU A 160 -9.55 7.81 -6.36
C GLU A 160 -9.91 8.85 -5.30
N GLU A 161 -10.91 9.69 -5.56
CA GLU A 161 -11.38 10.68 -4.58
C GLU A 161 -12.06 10.04 -3.37
N ALA A 162 -12.87 9.01 -3.59
CA ALA A 162 -13.48 8.25 -2.51
C ALA A 162 -12.43 7.51 -1.67
N GLU A 163 -11.41 6.93 -2.30
CA GLU A 163 -10.29 6.28 -1.62
C GLU A 163 -9.53 7.29 -0.74
N ARG A 164 -9.22 8.47 -1.28
CA ARG A 164 -8.56 9.56 -0.55
C ARG A 164 -9.37 10.01 0.65
N SER A 165 -10.67 10.22 0.47
CA SER A 165 -11.57 10.64 1.54
C SER A 165 -11.64 9.60 2.67
N ILE A 166 -11.69 8.33 2.33
CA ILE A 166 -11.66 7.23 3.31
C ILE A 166 -10.31 7.20 4.03
N HIS A 167 -9.22 7.37 3.31
CA HIS A 167 -7.88 7.39 3.90
C HIS A 167 -7.74 8.54 4.91
N ASP A 168 -8.19 9.74 4.56
CA ASP A 168 -8.15 10.91 5.44
C ASP A 168 -8.98 10.69 6.70
N ALA A 169 -10.18 10.14 6.58
CA ALA A 169 -11.02 9.79 7.71
C ALA A 169 -10.35 8.76 8.64
N LEU A 170 -9.71 7.73 8.07
CA LEU A 170 -8.96 6.73 8.84
C LEU A 170 -7.74 7.33 9.56
N CYS A 171 -7.06 8.28 8.94
CA CYS A 171 -5.95 9.01 9.57
C CYS A 171 -6.41 9.81 10.78
N VAL A 172 -7.56 10.49 10.70
CA VAL A 172 -8.15 11.22 11.82
C VAL A 172 -8.51 10.27 12.97
N ILE A 173 -9.15 9.14 12.68
CA ILE A 173 -9.48 8.12 13.68
C ILE A 173 -8.22 7.57 14.34
N ARG A 174 -7.18 7.30 13.57
CA ARG A 174 -5.87 6.86 14.09
C ARG A 174 -5.27 7.89 15.06
N CYS A 175 -5.35 9.17 14.72
CA CYS A 175 -4.89 10.26 15.60
C CYS A 175 -5.72 10.31 16.89
N LEU A 176 -7.04 10.16 16.79
CA LEU A 176 -7.96 10.16 17.93
C LEU A 176 -7.72 8.99 18.89
N VAL A 177 -7.41 7.81 18.36
CA VAL A 177 -7.05 6.64 19.18
C VAL A 177 -5.73 6.85 19.93
N LYS A 178 -4.75 7.51 19.30
CA LYS A 178 -3.46 7.82 19.92
C LYS A 178 -3.55 8.91 20.97
N LYS A 179 -4.31 9.97 20.68
CA LYS A 179 -4.49 11.13 21.56
C LYS A 179 -5.99 11.44 21.66
N ARG A 180 -6.57 11.13 22.79
CA ARG A 180 -8.00 11.32 23.08
C ARG A 180 -8.33 12.79 23.36
N ALA A 181 -8.00 13.66 22.44
CA ALA A 181 -8.26 15.09 22.53
C ALA A 181 -8.75 15.61 21.20
N LEU A 182 -9.71 16.51 21.24
CA LEU A 182 -10.26 17.22 20.09
C LEU A 182 -10.01 18.71 20.27
N ILE A 183 -9.78 19.39 19.16
CA ILE A 183 -9.70 20.85 19.06
C ILE A 183 -10.76 21.32 18.05
N ALA A 184 -11.11 22.61 18.13
CA ALA A 184 -11.97 23.21 17.12
C ALA A 184 -11.30 23.16 15.74
N GLY A 185 -12.09 22.98 14.67
CA GLY A 185 -11.64 22.98 13.28
C GLY A 185 -11.77 24.35 12.62
N GLY A 186 -11.71 24.37 11.28
CA GLY A 186 -11.93 25.57 10.49
C GLY A 186 -10.82 26.64 10.55
N GLY A 187 -9.65 26.29 11.11
CA GLY A 187 -8.55 27.24 11.31
C GLY A 187 -8.57 27.98 12.66
N ALA A 188 -9.47 27.58 13.58
CA ALA A 188 -9.55 28.21 14.90
C ALA A 188 -8.24 28.15 15.70
N PRO A 189 -7.53 27.02 15.82
CA PRO A 189 -6.26 26.98 16.53
C PRO A 189 -5.17 27.81 15.86
N GLU A 190 -5.17 27.88 14.53
CA GLU A 190 -4.21 28.66 13.75
C GLU A 190 -4.37 30.15 14.01
N ILE A 191 -5.60 30.64 14.01
CA ILE A 191 -5.92 32.06 14.32
C ILE A 191 -5.60 32.40 15.79
N GLU A 192 -5.97 31.54 16.72
CA GLU A 192 -5.63 31.76 18.14
C GLU A 192 -4.11 31.80 18.36
N LEU A 193 -3.36 30.89 17.71
CA LEU A 193 -1.90 30.91 17.76
C LEU A 193 -1.31 32.16 17.12
N ALA A 194 -1.85 32.58 15.95
CA ALA A 194 -1.40 33.78 15.25
C ALA A 194 -1.58 35.04 16.14
N LEU A 195 -2.71 35.20 16.82
CA LEU A 195 -2.95 36.29 17.74
C LEU A 195 -1.95 36.29 18.91
N ARG A 196 -1.80 35.15 19.57
CA ARG A 196 -0.89 35.04 20.72
C ARG A 196 0.57 35.22 20.34
N LEU A 197 0.99 34.67 19.22
CA LEU A 197 2.35 34.88 18.72
C LEU A 197 2.60 36.31 18.30
N THR A 198 1.62 36.99 17.76
CA THR A 198 1.71 38.44 17.45
C THR A 198 1.88 39.25 18.71
N GLU A 199 1.13 38.96 19.78
CA GLU A 199 1.30 39.59 21.08
C GLU A 199 2.68 39.29 21.70
N TYR A 200 3.12 38.04 21.66
CA TYR A 200 4.42 37.62 22.14
C TYR A 200 5.57 38.26 21.36
N SER A 201 5.43 38.43 20.03
CA SER A 201 6.44 39.10 19.22
C SER A 201 6.73 40.55 19.66
N ARG A 202 5.75 41.23 20.24
CA ARG A 202 5.92 42.62 20.77
C ARG A 202 6.76 42.66 22.02
N THR A 203 6.90 41.57 22.76
CA THR A 203 7.74 41.47 23.96
C THR A 203 9.19 41.17 23.64
N LEU A 204 9.45 40.71 22.40
CA LEU A 204 10.79 40.39 21.92
C LEU A 204 11.46 41.59 21.27
N SER A 205 12.79 41.60 21.30
CA SER A 205 13.61 42.64 20.69
C SER A 205 14.43 42.12 19.51
N GLY A 206 14.72 42.99 18.56
CA GLY A 206 15.58 42.66 17.42
C GLY A 206 14.97 41.72 16.39
N MET A 207 15.78 40.90 15.75
CA MET A 207 15.36 40.01 14.66
C MET A 207 14.39 38.91 15.09
N GLU A 208 14.42 38.48 16.33
CA GLU A 208 13.53 37.46 16.89
C GLU A 208 12.06 37.89 16.80
N SER A 209 11.76 39.17 17.06
CA SER A 209 10.41 39.72 16.92
C SER A 209 9.86 39.56 15.49
N TYR A 210 10.68 39.83 14.48
CA TYR A 210 10.27 39.66 13.07
C TYR A 210 10.05 38.22 12.69
N CYS A 211 10.90 37.31 13.17
CA CYS A 211 10.75 35.89 12.87
C CYS A 211 9.46 35.31 13.47
N VAL A 212 9.17 35.63 14.72
CA VAL A 212 7.94 35.17 15.39
C VAL A 212 6.70 35.76 14.72
N ARG A 213 6.75 37.04 14.34
CA ARG A 213 5.64 37.68 13.61
C ARG A 213 5.40 37.03 12.23
N ALA A 214 6.48 36.78 11.47
CA ALA A 214 6.35 36.11 10.17
C ALA A 214 5.77 34.70 10.30
N PHE A 215 6.09 33.99 11.37
CA PHE A 215 5.49 32.70 11.69
C PHE A 215 3.99 32.82 12.01
N ALA A 216 3.61 33.83 12.80
CA ALA A 216 2.20 34.11 13.09
C ALA A 216 1.40 34.43 11.80
N ASP A 217 1.97 35.26 10.92
CA ASP A 217 1.35 35.59 9.64
C ASP A 217 1.22 34.34 8.74
N ALA A 218 2.20 33.43 8.76
CA ALA A 218 2.13 32.18 8.01
C ALA A 218 1.03 31.22 8.50
N MET A 219 0.70 31.23 9.80
CA MET A 219 -0.40 30.41 10.34
C MET A 219 -1.77 30.85 9.82
N GLU A 220 -1.94 32.11 9.48
CA GLU A 220 -3.20 32.64 8.94
C GLU A 220 -3.46 32.26 7.48
N VAL A 221 -2.45 31.74 6.77
CA VAL A 221 -2.60 31.23 5.40
C VAL A 221 -3.59 30.05 5.37
N ILE A 222 -3.66 29.22 6.43
CA ILE A 222 -4.55 28.07 6.49
C ILE A 222 -6.02 28.49 6.45
N PRO A 223 -6.55 29.30 7.37
CA PRO A 223 -7.94 29.76 7.29
C PRO A 223 -8.22 30.64 6.06
N SER A 224 -7.24 31.40 5.58
CA SER A 224 -7.35 32.19 4.34
C SER A 224 -7.60 31.30 3.14
N THR A 225 -6.82 30.20 3.00
CA THR A 225 -6.99 29.23 1.90
C THR A 225 -8.31 28.46 2.02
N LEU A 226 -8.73 28.11 3.23
CA LEU A 226 -10.04 27.49 3.45
C LEU A 226 -11.19 28.40 2.99
N ALA A 227 -11.11 29.70 3.32
CA ALA A 227 -12.10 30.67 2.88
C ALA A 227 -12.12 30.82 1.36
N GLU A 228 -10.95 30.90 0.73
CA GLU A 228 -10.81 30.96 -0.73
C GLU A 228 -11.40 29.74 -1.42
N ASN A 229 -11.11 28.54 -0.93
CA ASN A 229 -11.65 27.29 -1.48
C ASN A 229 -13.18 27.18 -1.29
N ALA A 230 -13.72 27.81 -0.25
CA ALA A 230 -15.16 27.90 -0.02
C ALA A 230 -15.85 28.99 -0.87
N GLY A 231 -15.09 29.78 -1.64
CA GLY A 231 -15.62 30.89 -2.43
C GLY A 231 -15.95 32.15 -1.62
N LEU A 232 -15.44 32.23 -0.38
CA LEU A 232 -15.61 33.40 0.48
C LEU A 232 -14.46 34.41 0.24
N ASN A 233 -14.68 35.67 0.66
CA ASN A 233 -13.59 36.66 0.63
C ASN A 233 -12.58 36.36 1.76
N PRO A 234 -11.33 35.94 1.46
CA PRO A 234 -10.36 35.53 2.46
C PRO A 234 -10.02 36.64 3.46
N ILE A 235 -9.90 37.87 2.99
CA ILE A 235 -9.50 39.03 3.80
C ILE A 235 -10.58 39.33 4.85
N SER A 236 -11.83 39.42 4.43
CA SER A 236 -12.95 39.69 5.34
C SER A 236 -13.14 38.57 6.37
N THR A 237 -13.05 37.32 5.91
CA THR A 237 -13.20 36.12 6.76
C THR A 237 -12.11 36.04 7.81
N VAL A 238 -10.84 36.18 7.45
CA VAL A 238 -9.72 36.14 8.40
C VAL A 238 -9.80 37.32 9.37
N THR A 239 -10.20 38.51 8.92
CA THR A 239 -10.38 39.67 9.77
C THR A 239 -11.50 39.46 10.79
N GLU A 240 -12.61 38.87 10.38
CA GLU A 240 -13.71 38.52 11.28
C GLU A 240 -13.29 37.48 12.32
N LEU A 241 -12.58 36.42 11.89
CA LEU A 241 -12.04 35.40 12.80
C LEU A 241 -11.10 36.02 13.85
N ARG A 242 -10.17 36.89 13.45
CA ARG A 242 -9.31 37.63 14.36
C ARG A 242 -10.12 38.42 15.40
N ASN A 243 -11.15 39.13 14.96
CA ASN A 243 -11.98 39.93 15.84
C ASN A 243 -12.72 39.08 16.86
N ARG A 244 -13.31 37.96 16.45
CA ARG A 244 -14.00 37.03 17.35
C ARG A 244 -13.05 36.39 18.36
N HIS A 245 -11.87 35.94 17.92
CA HIS A 245 -10.85 35.41 18.82
C HIS A 245 -10.33 36.46 19.82
N ALA A 246 -10.16 37.72 19.41
CA ALA A 246 -9.79 38.81 20.29
C ALA A 246 -10.89 39.11 21.34
N GLN A 247 -12.16 38.85 21.02
CA GLN A 247 -13.29 38.94 21.93
C GLN A 247 -13.41 37.78 22.92
N GLY A 248 -12.60 36.71 22.72
CA GLY A 248 -12.57 35.53 23.57
C GLY A 248 -13.29 34.29 23.03
N GLU A 249 -13.82 34.32 21.81
CA GLU A 249 -14.44 33.18 21.15
C GLU A 249 -13.38 32.25 20.52
N LYS A 250 -12.72 31.43 21.36
CA LYS A 250 -11.56 30.62 20.98
C LYS A 250 -11.87 29.40 20.09
N THR A 251 -13.13 29.09 19.89
CA THR A 251 -13.60 27.90 19.15
C THR A 251 -14.19 28.25 17.78
N THR A 252 -14.22 29.52 17.42
CA THR A 252 -14.74 29.96 16.12
C THR A 252 -13.73 29.69 15.02
N GLY A 253 -14.14 28.96 13.95
CA GLY A 253 -13.31 28.61 12.80
C GLY A 253 -14.12 28.61 11.53
#